data_6b337541ce37d7df54ac9456846a7cee
#
_entry.id   6b337541ce37d7df54ac9456846a7cee
#
_cell.length_a   1.000
_cell.length_b   1.000
_cell.length_c   1.000
_cell.angle_alpha   90.00
_cell.angle_beta   90.00
_cell.angle_gamma   90.00
#
_symmetry.space_group_name_H-M   'P 1'
#
loop_
_entity.id
_entity.type
_entity.pdbx_description
1 polymer ?
#
loop_
_entity_poly.entity_id
_entity_poly.type
_entity_poly.pdbx_seq_one_letter_code
_entity_poly.pdbx_strand_id
1 'polypeptide(L)'
;LYDILFLCMDNSLKKNLSWNTIGMILYNLAIWVFSVLILRITGAKESGYYAIASSLGNTFYAISLWGMRSFIVSDQKNRYTYREYVITRIVAVILSIVIMLVTAIVSSYSLEIVRVLIAYSMFKFAEALIELCDCLAQQKMVMDINAKSMVIRGVLYIILFYLSLVITKESYIAFSVITICSLLILYFYNYKNLCKFISFHETAKKENITDILKKCFPIMAFELLAAAIVAIPRLFYEKIGSYEDLGIYVSIYTMVVFLQLVINILIYTFAPYMAKAYQEKEMKEFKKYILFVVLGAVGLGLLAEILVYLIGEPVMTIIFGAVAGHKYHYLYLGIVSGVTLALTWLISQIFVILGKNNSQLVSAVISVIVCIVVSLVYIDGKDCNRMSIALIVSNISFVISSCLMMKNSRSVI
;
A
#
# COMPACT_ATOMS: atom_id res chain seq x y z
N LEU A 1 -12.30 22.89 -14.84
CA LEU A 1 -10.96 23.17 -14.23
C LEU A 1 -9.92 22.14 -14.70
N TYR A 2 -10.28 20.87 -14.84
CA TYR A 2 -9.42 19.81 -15.38
C TYR A 2 -9.01 20.12 -16.82
N ASP A 3 -9.94 20.60 -17.65
CA ASP A 3 -9.67 20.96 -19.06
C ASP A 3 -8.77 22.18 -19.18
N ILE A 4 -8.86 23.15 -18.26
CA ILE A 4 -8.03 24.37 -18.28
C ILE A 4 -6.60 24.05 -17.83
N LEU A 5 -6.41 23.23 -16.80
CA LEU A 5 -5.09 22.76 -16.36
C LEU A 5 -4.44 21.88 -17.44
N PHE A 6 -5.22 21.02 -18.08
CA PHE A 6 -4.74 20.14 -19.15
C PHE A 6 -4.39 20.91 -20.44
N LEU A 7 -5.08 22.03 -20.72
CA LEU A 7 -4.81 22.87 -21.89
C LEU A 7 -3.52 23.71 -21.74
N CYS A 8 -3.14 24.11 -20.53
CA CYS A 8 -1.93 24.90 -20.26
C CYS A 8 -0.65 24.07 -20.07
N MET A 9 -0.75 22.72 -20.07
CA MET A 9 0.42 21.86 -19.89
C MET A 9 1.11 21.60 -21.22
N ASP A 10 2.46 21.60 -21.20
CA ASP A 10 3.28 21.19 -22.33
C ASP A 10 2.96 19.75 -22.78
N ASN A 11 3.00 19.48 -24.09
CA ASN A 11 2.65 18.17 -24.67
C ASN A 11 3.49 17.02 -24.10
N SER A 12 4.74 17.28 -23.69
CA SER A 12 5.60 16.30 -23.01
C SER A 12 5.07 15.93 -21.63
N LEU A 13 4.56 16.92 -20.88
CA LEU A 13 4.00 16.72 -19.54
C LEU A 13 2.67 15.96 -19.58
N LYS A 14 1.81 16.26 -20.57
CA LYS A 14 0.55 15.53 -20.81
C LYS A 14 0.82 14.06 -21.12
N LYS A 15 1.78 13.80 -22.00
CA LYS A 15 2.19 12.44 -22.39
C LYS A 15 2.73 11.66 -21.19
N ASN A 16 3.59 12.28 -20.38
CA ASN A 16 4.15 11.65 -19.19
C ASN A 16 3.09 11.33 -18.13
N LEU A 17 2.13 12.25 -17.92
CA LEU A 17 1.02 12.04 -16.99
C LEU A 17 0.10 10.90 -17.43
N SER A 18 -0.26 10.87 -18.72
CA SER A 18 -1.10 9.81 -19.29
C SER A 18 -0.44 8.43 -19.17
N TRP A 19 0.84 8.31 -19.53
CA TRP A 19 1.59 7.06 -19.39
C TRP A 19 1.71 6.60 -17.95
N ASN A 20 1.96 7.54 -17.02
CA ASN A 20 2.05 7.21 -15.59
C ASN A 20 0.71 6.70 -15.04
N THR A 21 -0.41 7.32 -15.44
CA THR A 21 -1.75 6.88 -15.03
C THR A 21 -2.07 5.47 -15.57
N ILE A 22 -1.83 5.23 -16.86
CA ILE A 22 -2.04 3.91 -17.47
C ILE A 22 -1.16 2.85 -16.81
N GLY A 23 0.13 3.17 -16.61
CA GLY A 23 1.07 2.26 -15.95
C GLY A 23 0.63 1.90 -14.53
N MET A 24 0.21 2.88 -13.75
CA MET A 24 -0.28 2.68 -12.39
C MET A 24 -1.55 1.82 -12.34
N ILE A 25 -2.50 2.05 -13.25
CA ILE A 25 -3.73 1.26 -13.35
C ILE A 25 -3.40 -0.20 -13.71
N LEU A 26 -2.60 -0.43 -14.74
CA LEU A 26 -2.22 -1.78 -15.18
C LEU A 26 -1.44 -2.54 -14.10
N TYR A 27 -0.51 -1.87 -13.43
CA TYR A 27 0.26 -2.47 -12.34
C TYR A 27 -0.63 -2.85 -11.16
N ASN A 28 -1.51 -1.96 -10.69
CA ASN A 28 -2.42 -2.27 -9.59
C ASN A 28 -3.45 -3.33 -9.96
N LEU A 29 -3.91 -3.34 -11.22
CA LEU A 29 -4.77 -4.40 -11.75
C LEU A 29 -4.05 -5.76 -11.71
N ALA A 30 -2.76 -5.81 -12.08
CA ALA A 30 -1.97 -7.04 -12.01
C ALA A 30 -1.88 -7.58 -10.59
N ILE A 31 -1.58 -6.73 -9.61
CA ILE A 31 -1.51 -7.11 -8.20
C ILE A 31 -2.86 -7.63 -7.69
N TRP A 32 -3.96 -7.00 -8.10
CA TRP A 32 -5.31 -7.46 -7.76
C TRP A 32 -5.63 -8.82 -8.39
N VAL A 33 -5.27 -9.03 -9.65
CA VAL A 33 -5.50 -10.27 -10.39
C VAL A 33 -4.83 -11.47 -9.70
N PHE A 34 -3.72 -11.29 -8.98
CA PHE A 34 -3.11 -12.38 -8.21
C PHE A 34 -4.08 -13.01 -7.22
N SER A 35 -4.81 -12.20 -6.46
CA SER A 35 -5.80 -12.71 -5.50
C SER A 35 -6.94 -13.47 -6.19
N VAL A 36 -7.41 -12.95 -7.33
CA VAL A 36 -8.45 -13.61 -8.14
C VAL A 36 -7.98 -14.95 -8.66
N LEU A 37 -6.78 -14.99 -9.26
CA LEU A 37 -6.22 -16.20 -9.86
C LEU A 37 -5.92 -17.27 -8.82
N ILE A 38 -5.36 -16.90 -7.67
CA ILE A 38 -5.10 -17.85 -6.59
C ILE A 38 -6.42 -18.50 -6.16
N LEU A 39 -7.45 -17.69 -5.81
CA LEU A 39 -8.72 -18.23 -5.34
C LEU A 39 -9.39 -19.13 -6.40
N ARG A 40 -9.34 -18.75 -7.68
CA ARG A 40 -10.00 -19.50 -8.76
C ARG A 40 -9.27 -20.76 -9.20
N ILE A 41 -7.94 -20.74 -9.22
CA ILE A 41 -7.13 -21.82 -9.79
C ILE A 41 -6.68 -22.81 -8.72
N THR A 42 -6.27 -22.29 -7.54
CA THR A 42 -5.70 -23.12 -6.46
C THR A 42 -6.67 -23.34 -5.30
N GLY A 43 -7.73 -22.55 -5.22
CA GLY A 43 -8.81 -22.71 -4.23
C GLY A 43 -8.64 -21.85 -2.98
N ALA A 44 -9.63 -21.95 -2.09
CA ALA A 44 -9.77 -21.09 -0.92
C ALA A 44 -8.65 -21.30 0.12
N LYS A 45 -8.18 -22.52 0.31
CA LYS A 45 -7.12 -22.85 1.28
C LYS A 45 -5.79 -22.16 0.91
N GLU A 46 -5.35 -22.27 -0.34
CA GLU A 46 -4.14 -21.62 -0.84
C GLU A 46 -4.28 -20.08 -0.81
N SER A 47 -5.51 -19.58 -1.09
CA SER A 47 -5.82 -18.16 -0.93
C SER A 47 -5.68 -17.70 0.53
N GLY A 48 -5.97 -18.58 1.51
CA GLY A 48 -5.70 -18.34 2.94
C GLY A 48 -4.20 -18.23 3.25
N TYR A 49 -3.39 -19.09 2.68
CA TYR A 49 -1.92 -19.01 2.81
C TYR A 49 -1.38 -17.70 2.23
N TYR A 50 -1.89 -17.31 1.05
CA TYR A 50 -1.58 -16.01 0.46
C TYR A 50 -2.05 -14.84 1.33
N ALA A 51 -3.20 -14.95 1.99
CA ALA A 51 -3.71 -13.91 2.88
C ALA A 51 -2.75 -13.63 4.06
N ILE A 52 -2.19 -14.69 4.67
CA ILE A 52 -1.17 -14.58 5.73
C ILE A 52 0.13 -14.01 5.14
N ALA A 53 0.60 -14.59 4.04
CA ALA A 53 1.83 -14.16 3.38
C ALA A 53 1.78 -12.69 2.95
N SER A 54 0.64 -12.23 2.41
CA SER A 54 0.46 -10.83 2.01
C SER A 54 0.36 -9.88 3.22
N SER A 55 -0.23 -10.30 4.32
CA SER A 55 -0.31 -9.50 5.54
C SER A 55 1.06 -9.26 6.16
N LEU A 56 1.85 -10.32 6.36
CA LEU A 56 3.22 -10.22 6.87
C LEU A 56 4.17 -9.59 5.85
N GLY A 57 4.10 -10.00 4.58
CA GLY A 57 4.98 -9.51 3.52
C GLY A 57 4.81 -8.02 3.24
N ASN A 58 3.60 -7.47 3.34
CA ASN A 58 3.39 -6.01 3.23
C ASN A 58 3.97 -5.27 4.45
N THR A 59 3.96 -5.88 5.64
CA THR A 59 4.63 -5.33 6.83
C THR A 59 6.15 -5.30 6.64
N PHE A 60 6.74 -6.37 6.12
CA PHE A 60 8.18 -6.40 5.77
C PHE A 60 8.51 -5.44 4.64
N TYR A 61 7.61 -5.28 3.67
CA TYR A 61 7.76 -4.31 2.58
C TYR A 61 7.83 -2.87 3.10
N ALA A 62 7.00 -2.49 4.07
CA ALA A 62 7.05 -1.16 4.68
C ALA A 62 8.43 -0.89 5.32
N ILE A 63 9.04 -1.88 5.98
CA ILE A 63 10.41 -1.78 6.50
C ILE A 63 11.41 -1.63 5.35
N SER A 64 11.29 -2.41 4.27
CA SER A 64 12.21 -2.38 3.13
C SER A 64 12.17 -1.06 2.36
N LEU A 65 11.03 -0.36 2.36
CA LEU A 65 10.89 0.98 1.77
C LEU A 65 11.56 2.07 2.62
N TRP A 66 11.62 1.89 3.92
CA TRP A 66 12.23 2.80 4.90
C TRP A 66 11.74 4.24 4.78
N GLY A 67 10.54 4.49 4.26
CA GLY A 67 9.98 5.84 4.07
C GLY A 67 10.82 6.76 3.17
N MET A 68 11.69 6.21 2.33
CA MET A 68 12.68 6.98 1.57
C MET A 68 12.08 7.79 0.41
N ARG A 69 10.90 7.43 -0.10
CA ARG A 69 10.32 8.08 -1.29
C ARG A 69 10.21 9.61 -1.14
N SER A 70 9.51 10.07 -0.13
CA SER A 70 9.31 11.51 0.12
C SER A 70 10.63 12.24 0.36
N PHE A 71 11.57 11.57 1.04
CA PHE A 71 12.90 12.10 1.34
C PHE A 71 13.73 12.30 0.07
N ILE A 72 13.82 11.28 -0.81
CA ILE A 72 14.56 11.34 -2.07
C ILE A 72 13.98 12.40 -3.00
N VAL A 73 12.63 12.40 -3.18
CA VAL A 73 11.97 13.34 -4.08
C VAL A 73 12.12 14.80 -3.61
N SER A 74 12.21 15.03 -2.29
CA SER A 74 12.43 16.37 -1.73
C SER A 74 13.88 16.85 -1.77
N ASP A 75 14.87 15.97 -1.97
CA ASP A 75 16.29 16.35 -2.05
C ASP A 75 16.68 16.92 -3.41
N GLN A 76 16.10 18.06 -3.76
CA GLN A 76 16.40 18.77 -5.02
C GLN A 76 17.83 19.36 -5.09
N LYS A 77 18.49 19.49 -3.94
CA LYS A 77 19.87 20.04 -3.85
C LYS A 77 20.94 18.96 -3.97
N ASN A 78 20.57 17.68 -4.20
CA ASN A 78 21.46 16.53 -4.26
C ASN A 78 22.42 16.50 -3.04
N ARG A 79 21.89 16.66 -1.84
CA ARG A 79 22.65 16.63 -0.58
C ARG A 79 23.36 15.29 -0.37
N TYR A 80 22.73 14.22 -0.85
CA TYR A 80 23.21 12.85 -0.75
C TYR A 80 23.46 12.29 -2.16
N THR A 81 24.43 11.38 -2.27
CA THR A 81 24.76 10.73 -3.53
C THR A 81 23.75 9.61 -3.85
N TYR A 82 23.59 9.30 -5.15
CA TYR A 82 22.70 8.20 -5.56
C TYR A 82 23.15 6.86 -4.99
N ARG A 83 24.47 6.67 -4.84
CA ARG A 83 25.05 5.47 -4.21
C ARG A 83 24.66 5.35 -2.75
N GLU A 84 24.59 6.45 -1.99
CA GLU A 84 24.14 6.46 -0.61
C GLU A 84 22.68 6.03 -0.48
N TYR A 85 21.80 6.48 -1.38
CA TYR A 85 20.41 6.01 -1.44
C TYR A 85 20.32 4.52 -1.75
N VAL A 86 21.10 4.00 -2.71
CA VAL A 86 21.15 2.58 -3.06
C VAL A 86 21.59 1.74 -1.86
N ILE A 87 22.69 2.12 -1.20
CA ILE A 87 23.21 1.38 -0.04
C ILE A 87 22.19 1.40 1.10
N THR A 88 21.56 2.55 1.37
CA THR A 88 20.53 2.66 2.40
C THR A 88 19.35 1.72 2.12
N ARG A 89 18.88 1.66 0.86
CA ARG A 89 17.82 0.74 0.44
C ARG A 89 18.24 -0.72 0.61
N ILE A 90 19.44 -1.09 0.22
CA ILE A 90 19.96 -2.45 0.39
C ILE A 90 20.00 -2.83 1.86
N VAL A 91 20.48 -1.92 2.75
CA VAL A 91 20.49 -2.15 4.20
C VAL A 91 19.07 -2.39 4.73
N ALA A 92 18.09 -1.59 4.31
CA ALA A 92 16.70 -1.75 4.72
C ALA A 92 16.10 -3.08 4.22
N VAL A 93 16.39 -3.48 2.98
CA VAL A 93 15.96 -4.76 2.41
C VAL A 93 16.60 -5.94 3.16
N ILE A 94 17.90 -5.89 3.45
CA ILE A 94 18.58 -6.95 4.21
C ILE A 94 17.97 -7.07 5.62
N LEU A 95 17.72 -5.95 6.29
CA LEU A 95 17.05 -5.96 7.60
C LEU A 95 15.66 -6.61 7.51
N SER A 96 14.90 -6.29 6.47
CA SER A 96 13.57 -6.88 6.24
C SER A 96 13.64 -8.38 5.96
N ILE A 97 14.65 -8.85 5.22
CA ILE A 97 14.90 -10.28 4.99
C ILE A 97 15.21 -10.99 6.31
N VAL A 98 16.06 -10.39 7.14
CA VAL A 98 16.40 -10.98 8.46
C VAL A 98 15.14 -11.10 9.33
N ILE A 99 14.32 -10.05 9.39
CA ILE A 99 13.05 -10.06 10.16
C ILE A 99 12.10 -11.11 9.59
N MET A 100 11.96 -11.21 8.27
CA MET A 100 11.16 -12.25 7.61
C MET A 100 11.63 -13.64 7.98
N LEU A 101 12.93 -13.93 7.91
CA LEU A 101 13.50 -15.24 8.25
C LEU A 101 13.28 -15.59 9.73
N VAL A 102 13.51 -14.63 10.64
CA VAL A 102 13.22 -14.79 12.07
C VAL A 102 11.74 -15.11 12.27
N THR A 103 10.85 -14.37 11.62
CA THR A 103 9.40 -14.61 11.69
C THR A 103 9.05 -16.00 11.18
N ALA A 104 9.61 -16.43 10.06
CA ALA A 104 9.37 -17.76 9.49
C ALA A 104 9.86 -18.91 10.40
N ILE A 105 10.94 -18.70 11.14
CA ILE A 105 11.50 -19.71 12.08
C ILE A 105 10.71 -19.74 13.39
N VAL A 106 10.35 -18.57 13.92
CA VAL A 106 9.69 -18.47 15.24
C VAL A 106 8.19 -18.76 15.15
N SER A 107 7.55 -18.41 14.02
CA SER A 107 6.14 -18.75 13.79
C SER A 107 6.01 -20.26 13.57
N SER A 108 5.14 -20.94 14.28
CA SER A 108 4.84 -22.36 14.09
C SER A 108 3.99 -22.63 12.82
N TYR A 109 4.26 -21.89 11.72
CA TYR A 109 3.54 -22.07 10.45
C TYR A 109 3.90 -23.37 9.75
N SER A 110 2.93 -23.95 9.03
CA SER A 110 3.18 -25.09 8.17
C SER A 110 4.17 -24.72 7.04
N LEU A 111 4.84 -25.72 6.50
CA LEU A 111 5.84 -25.52 5.44
C LEU A 111 5.22 -24.84 4.20
N GLU A 112 3.94 -25.13 3.91
CA GLU A 112 3.19 -24.54 2.81
C GLU A 112 3.07 -23.01 2.99
N ILE A 113 2.67 -22.56 4.17
CA ILE A 113 2.55 -21.12 4.49
C ILE A 113 3.92 -20.45 4.40
N VAL A 114 4.96 -21.07 4.96
CA VAL A 114 6.33 -20.52 4.95
C VAL A 114 6.84 -20.36 3.51
N ARG A 115 6.59 -21.32 2.62
CA ARG A 115 6.96 -21.20 1.19
C ARG A 115 6.30 -20.01 0.51
N VAL A 116 5.00 -19.83 0.72
CA VAL A 116 4.25 -18.69 0.15
C VAL A 116 4.71 -17.37 0.75
N LEU A 117 4.96 -17.33 2.08
CA LEU A 117 5.47 -16.15 2.78
C LEU A 117 6.82 -15.71 2.25
N ILE A 118 7.77 -16.63 2.10
CA ILE A 118 9.10 -16.30 1.57
C ILE A 118 9.00 -15.82 0.12
N ALA A 119 8.28 -16.55 -0.74
CA ALA A 119 8.16 -16.21 -2.15
C ALA A 119 7.48 -14.84 -2.36
N TYR A 120 6.38 -14.57 -1.65
CA TYR A 120 5.69 -13.28 -1.70
C TYR A 120 6.57 -12.14 -1.16
N SER A 121 7.26 -12.36 -0.04
CA SER A 121 8.14 -11.34 0.53
C SER A 121 9.32 -11.03 -0.39
N MET A 122 9.92 -12.03 -1.03
CA MET A 122 10.98 -11.83 -2.02
C MET A 122 10.50 -11.02 -3.23
N PHE A 123 9.27 -11.28 -3.70
CA PHE A 123 8.63 -10.43 -4.71
C PHE A 123 8.52 -8.98 -4.24
N LYS A 124 8.07 -8.75 -3.00
CA LYS A 124 7.97 -7.40 -2.43
C LYS A 124 9.33 -6.72 -2.26
N PHE A 125 10.37 -7.46 -1.93
CA PHE A 125 11.73 -6.91 -1.84
C PHE A 125 12.29 -6.51 -3.20
N ALA A 126 12.01 -7.29 -4.26
CA ALA A 126 12.34 -6.90 -5.63
C ALA A 126 11.58 -5.61 -6.04
N GLU A 127 10.30 -5.50 -5.67
CA GLU A 127 9.51 -4.27 -5.88
C GLU A 127 10.08 -3.07 -5.10
N ALA A 128 10.61 -3.27 -3.88
CA ALA A 128 11.26 -2.21 -3.12
C ALA A 128 12.52 -1.67 -3.82
N LEU A 129 13.27 -2.53 -4.49
CA LEU A 129 14.44 -2.11 -5.28
C LEU A 129 14.03 -1.33 -6.54
N ILE A 130 12.95 -1.76 -7.22
CA ILE A 130 12.40 -1.02 -8.36
C ILE A 130 11.84 0.33 -7.92
N GLU A 131 11.16 0.38 -6.77
CA GLU A 131 10.61 1.60 -6.19
C GLU A 131 11.70 2.65 -5.93
N LEU A 132 12.90 2.24 -5.55
CA LEU A 132 14.04 3.17 -5.45
C LEU A 132 14.36 3.82 -6.80
N CYS A 133 14.41 3.04 -7.89
CA CYS A 133 14.61 3.57 -9.24
C CYS A 133 13.49 4.55 -9.62
N ASP A 134 12.25 4.22 -9.25
CA ASP A 134 11.09 5.07 -9.48
C ASP A 134 11.20 6.42 -8.73
N CYS A 135 11.71 6.41 -7.49
CA CYS A 135 11.95 7.64 -6.70
C CYS A 135 13.05 8.51 -7.34
N LEU A 136 14.16 7.90 -7.77
CA LEU A 136 15.27 8.60 -8.41
C LEU A 136 14.86 9.19 -9.77
N ALA A 137 14.09 8.47 -10.56
CA ALA A 137 13.52 8.97 -11.81
C ALA A 137 12.55 10.12 -11.57
N GLN A 138 11.74 10.06 -10.50
CA GLN A 138 10.85 11.14 -10.09
C GLN A 138 11.63 12.38 -9.65
N GLN A 139 12.71 12.23 -8.88
CA GLN A 139 13.60 13.32 -8.49
C GLN A 139 14.19 14.03 -9.71
N LYS A 140 14.53 13.28 -10.77
CA LYS A 140 15.09 13.80 -12.04
C LYS A 140 14.03 14.23 -13.06
N MET A 141 12.76 14.18 -12.72
CA MET A 141 11.64 14.53 -13.62
C MET A 141 11.55 13.65 -14.90
N VAL A 142 12.12 12.43 -14.89
CA VAL A 142 12.09 11.47 -16.00
C VAL A 142 11.08 10.36 -15.74
N MET A 143 9.86 10.74 -15.41
CA MET A 143 8.79 9.83 -14.99
C MET A 143 8.31 8.85 -16.07
N ASP A 144 8.67 9.06 -17.34
CA ASP A 144 8.34 8.15 -18.45
C ASP A 144 9.00 6.77 -18.28
N ILE A 145 10.17 6.71 -17.63
CA ILE A 145 10.85 5.45 -17.29
C ILE A 145 9.96 4.62 -16.35
N ASN A 146 9.44 5.25 -15.28
CA ASN A 146 8.56 4.60 -14.31
C ASN A 146 7.27 4.10 -14.98
N ALA A 147 6.64 4.98 -15.75
CA ALA A 147 5.38 4.67 -16.42
C ALA A 147 5.49 3.44 -17.33
N LYS A 148 6.52 3.41 -18.17
CA LYS A 148 6.79 2.26 -19.06
C LYS A 148 7.14 1.00 -18.27
N SER A 149 7.95 1.13 -17.19
CA SER A 149 8.25 0.01 -16.30
C SER A 149 6.98 -0.59 -15.68
N MET A 150 6.05 0.24 -15.19
CA MET A 150 4.78 -0.21 -14.63
C MET A 150 3.91 -0.94 -15.66
N VAL A 151 3.87 -0.46 -16.92
CA VAL A 151 3.15 -1.14 -18.02
C VAL A 151 3.76 -2.51 -18.30
N ILE A 152 5.09 -2.57 -18.45
CA ILE A 152 5.80 -3.83 -18.71
C ILE A 152 5.55 -4.82 -17.57
N ARG A 153 5.71 -4.39 -16.31
CA ARG A 153 5.46 -5.20 -15.13
C ARG A 153 4.00 -5.66 -15.08
N GLY A 154 3.04 -4.73 -15.27
CA GLY A 154 1.62 -5.06 -15.22
C GLY A 154 1.24 -6.18 -16.19
N VAL A 155 1.70 -6.11 -17.44
CA VAL A 155 1.41 -7.13 -18.46
C VAL A 155 2.14 -8.44 -18.17
N LEU A 156 3.45 -8.39 -17.92
CA LEU A 156 4.25 -9.60 -17.69
C LEU A 156 3.84 -10.34 -16.42
N TYR A 157 3.50 -9.61 -15.35
CA TYR A 157 3.06 -10.23 -14.10
C TYR A 157 1.76 -11.01 -14.27
N ILE A 158 0.77 -10.46 -14.97
CA ILE A 158 -0.48 -11.19 -15.23
C ILE A 158 -0.21 -12.47 -16.01
N ILE A 159 0.56 -12.38 -17.11
CA ILE A 159 0.82 -13.52 -17.99
C ILE A 159 1.63 -14.60 -17.26
N LEU A 160 2.76 -14.22 -16.65
CA LEU A 160 3.67 -15.18 -15.99
C LEU A 160 3.03 -15.80 -14.75
N PHE A 161 2.30 -15.00 -13.97
CA PHE A 161 1.60 -15.50 -12.79
C PHE A 161 0.50 -16.49 -13.16
N TYR A 162 -0.33 -16.15 -14.16
CA TYR A 162 -1.38 -17.05 -14.67
C TYR A 162 -0.78 -18.36 -15.18
N LEU A 163 0.21 -18.30 -16.07
CA LEU A 163 0.84 -19.49 -16.63
C LEU A 163 1.45 -20.37 -15.54
N SER A 164 2.18 -19.76 -14.59
CA SER A 164 2.77 -20.50 -13.48
C SER A 164 1.71 -21.19 -12.62
N LEU A 165 0.61 -20.52 -12.28
CA LEU A 165 -0.47 -21.10 -11.50
C LEU A 165 -1.21 -22.23 -12.22
N VAL A 166 -1.46 -22.09 -13.52
CA VAL A 166 -2.14 -23.14 -14.32
C VAL A 166 -1.28 -24.40 -14.40
N ILE A 167 0.04 -24.25 -14.57
CA ILE A 167 0.96 -25.37 -14.73
C ILE A 167 1.22 -26.04 -13.38
N THR A 168 1.52 -25.28 -12.33
CA THR A 168 2.03 -25.82 -11.05
C THR A 168 0.95 -25.97 -9.98
N LYS A 169 -0.11 -25.16 -10.04
CA LYS A 169 -1.12 -24.99 -8.99
C LYS A 169 -0.56 -24.58 -7.63
N GLU A 170 0.63 -23.98 -7.62
CA GLU A 170 1.37 -23.59 -6.42
C GLU A 170 1.66 -22.08 -6.46
N SER A 171 1.10 -21.33 -5.51
CA SER A 171 1.25 -19.85 -5.48
C SER A 171 2.70 -19.42 -5.21
N TYR A 172 3.47 -20.18 -4.41
CA TYR A 172 4.86 -19.82 -4.14
C TYR A 172 5.76 -19.90 -5.38
N ILE A 173 5.48 -20.81 -6.32
CA ILE A 173 6.20 -20.90 -7.60
C ILE A 173 5.87 -19.67 -8.45
N ALA A 174 4.58 -19.31 -8.53
CA ALA A 174 4.15 -18.15 -9.29
C ALA A 174 4.78 -16.85 -8.76
N PHE A 175 4.84 -16.64 -7.44
CA PHE A 175 5.56 -15.51 -6.85
C PHE A 175 7.06 -15.55 -7.10
N SER A 176 7.69 -16.71 -7.10
CA SER A 176 9.11 -16.86 -7.42
C SER A 176 9.41 -16.47 -8.87
N VAL A 177 8.57 -16.89 -9.82
CA VAL A 177 8.69 -16.52 -11.24
C VAL A 177 8.58 -15.01 -11.45
N ILE A 178 7.57 -14.36 -10.85
CA ILE A 178 7.46 -12.89 -10.97
C ILE A 178 8.55 -12.15 -10.22
N THR A 179 9.13 -12.72 -9.16
CA THR A 179 10.32 -12.16 -8.50
C THR A 179 11.50 -12.11 -9.46
N ILE A 180 11.79 -13.21 -10.16
CA ILE A 180 12.84 -13.26 -11.18
C ILE A 180 12.55 -12.24 -12.29
N CYS A 181 11.31 -12.18 -12.77
CA CYS A 181 10.88 -11.20 -13.77
C CYS A 181 11.12 -9.75 -13.27
N SER A 182 10.77 -9.44 -12.01
CA SER A 182 11.01 -8.13 -11.40
C SER A 182 12.49 -7.77 -11.39
N LEU A 183 13.36 -8.69 -10.99
CA LEU A 183 14.82 -8.46 -10.96
C LEU A 183 15.40 -8.28 -12.37
N LEU A 184 14.89 -9.00 -13.37
CA LEU A 184 15.28 -8.80 -14.77
C LEU A 184 14.85 -7.42 -15.28
N ILE A 185 13.62 -6.99 -14.98
CA ILE A 185 13.14 -5.65 -15.35
C ILE A 185 13.93 -4.57 -14.62
N LEU A 186 14.22 -4.76 -13.33
CA LEU A 186 15.06 -3.86 -12.56
C LEU A 186 16.41 -3.64 -13.26
N TYR A 187 17.10 -4.71 -13.64
CA TYR A 187 18.43 -4.62 -14.23
C TYR A 187 18.39 -4.15 -15.69
N PHE A 188 17.61 -4.80 -16.56
CA PHE A 188 17.64 -4.56 -18.00
C PHE A 188 16.89 -3.30 -18.42
N TYR A 189 15.90 -2.88 -17.65
CA TYR A 189 15.08 -1.72 -17.99
C TYR A 189 15.33 -0.54 -17.05
N ASN A 190 14.99 -0.68 -15.75
CA ASN A 190 15.02 0.45 -14.82
C ASN A 190 16.45 0.97 -14.61
N TYR A 191 17.38 0.12 -14.23
CA TYR A 191 18.78 0.51 -13.97
C TYR A 191 19.46 1.07 -15.22
N LYS A 192 19.40 0.38 -16.36
CA LYS A 192 20.07 0.84 -17.61
C LYS A 192 19.51 2.18 -18.11
N ASN A 193 18.20 2.41 -18.02
CA ASN A 193 17.64 3.68 -18.43
C ASN A 193 17.96 4.80 -17.44
N LEU A 194 18.00 4.51 -16.15
CA LEU A 194 18.31 5.49 -15.12
C LEU A 194 19.80 5.92 -15.17
N CYS A 195 20.73 5.01 -15.49
CA CYS A 195 22.14 5.31 -15.66
C CYS A 195 22.45 6.36 -16.76
N LYS A 196 21.49 6.65 -17.64
CA LYS A 196 21.62 7.73 -18.64
C LYS A 196 21.50 9.13 -18.03
N PHE A 197 20.89 9.23 -16.84
CA PHE A 197 20.57 10.50 -16.17
C PHE A 197 21.31 10.69 -14.84
N ILE A 198 21.77 9.61 -14.22
CA ILE A 198 22.46 9.62 -12.92
C ILE A 198 23.72 8.74 -12.95
N SER A 199 24.71 9.12 -12.14
CA SER A 199 25.94 8.34 -11.94
C SER A 199 25.92 7.68 -10.56
N PHE A 200 26.22 6.37 -10.51
CA PHE A 200 26.36 5.60 -9.27
C PHE A 200 27.83 5.43 -8.84
N HIS A 201 28.78 6.07 -9.53
CA HIS A 201 30.21 5.92 -9.27
C HIS A 201 30.75 6.81 -8.13
N GLU A 202 29.90 7.69 -7.59
CA GLU A 202 30.27 8.58 -6.49
C GLU A 202 30.59 7.79 -5.21
N THR A 203 31.50 8.32 -4.40
CA THR A 203 31.84 7.69 -3.11
C THR A 203 30.74 7.88 -2.09
N ALA A 204 30.31 6.80 -1.45
CA ALA A 204 29.32 6.85 -0.39
C ALA A 204 29.98 7.04 0.99
N LYS A 205 29.45 7.95 1.80
CA LYS A 205 29.90 8.21 3.17
C LYS A 205 28.98 7.49 4.17
N LYS A 206 29.56 6.74 5.09
CA LYS A 206 28.81 6.01 6.12
C LYS A 206 27.93 6.94 6.98
N GLU A 207 28.41 8.15 7.25
CA GLU A 207 27.70 9.17 8.02
C GLU A 207 26.41 9.58 7.33
N ASN A 208 26.42 9.78 6.01
CA ASN A 208 25.26 10.14 5.22
C ASN A 208 24.23 9.01 5.19
N ILE A 209 24.66 7.75 5.05
CA ILE A 209 23.77 6.59 5.12
C ILE A 209 23.06 6.54 6.47
N THR A 210 23.79 6.72 7.56
CA THR A 210 23.22 6.75 8.91
C THR A 210 22.27 7.93 9.11
N ASP A 211 22.57 9.08 8.53
CA ASP A 211 21.70 10.26 8.58
C ASP A 211 20.38 10.04 7.81
N ILE A 212 20.46 9.45 6.62
CA ILE A 212 19.24 9.07 5.86
C ILE A 212 18.38 8.09 6.66
N LEU A 213 19.01 7.03 7.21
CA LEU A 213 18.28 6.04 8.02
C LEU A 213 17.57 6.68 9.21
N LYS A 214 18.24 7.58 9.94
CA LYS A 214 17.65 8.28 11.08
C LYS A 214 16.51 9.23 10.69
N LYS A 215 16.68 9.98 9.60
CA LYS A 215 15.67 10.95 9.14
C LYS A 215 14.43 10.30 8.57
N CYS A 216 14.59 9.15 7.90
CA CYS A 216 13.47 8.40 7.33
C CYS A 216 12.78 7.47 8.36
N PHE A 217 13.41 7.17 9.49
CA PHE A 217 12.88 6.26 10.52
C PHE A 217 11.46 6.60 10.99
N PRO A 218 11.09 7.86 11.30
CA PRO A 218 9.72 8.19 11.73
C PRO A 218 8.67 7.88 10.67
N ILE A 219 9.02 8.09 9.38
CA ILE A 219 8.13 7.80 8.25
C ILE A 219 7.96 6.28 8.12
N MET A 220 9.07 5.53 8.15
CA MET A 220 9.05 4.08 8.13
C MET A 220 8.22 3.51 9.28
N ALA A 221 8.42 4.02 10.51
CA ALA A 221 7.66 3.57 11.67
C ALA A 221 6.15 3.81 11.51
N PHE A 222 5.74 4.94 10.94
CA PHE A 222 4.33 5.19 10.64
C PHE A 222 3.80 4.23 9.58
N GLU A 223 4.51 4.02 8.47
CA GLU A 223 4.10 3.08 7.39
C GLU A 223 4.01 1.64 7.92
N LEU A 224 4.94 1.25 8.79
CA LEU A 224 4.93 -0.06 9.46
C LEU A 224 3.70 -0.23 10.35
N LEU A 225 3.37 0.77 11.17
CA LEU A 225 2.18 0.73 12.02
C LEU A 225 0.90 0.70 11.19
N ALA A 226 0.83 1.46 10.10
CA ALA A 226 -0.31 1.45 9.18
C ALA A 226 -0.50 0.07 8.51
N ALA A 227 0.59 -0.57 8.08
CA ALA A 227 0.55 -1.93 7.55
C ALA A 227 0.14 -2.96 8.62
N ALA A 228 0.63 -2.79 9.86
CA ALA A 228 0.30 -3.66 10.98
C ALA A 228 -1.20 -3.61 11.34
N ILE A 229 -1.85 -2.44 11.30
CA ILE A 229 -3.29 -2.32 11.54
C ILE A 229 -4.08 -3.25 10.60
N VAL A 230 -3.71 -3.33 9.32
CA VAL A 230 -4.38 -4.21 8.34
C VAL A 230 -4.02 -5.69 8.57
N ALA A 231 -2.80 -5.99 9.00
CA ALA A 231 -2.33 -7.35 9.22
C ALA A 231 -2.88 -7.99 10.50
N ILE A 232 -2.93 -7.24 11.60
CA ILE A 232 -3.28 -7.74 12.94
C ILE A 232 -4.58 -8.55 12.96
N PRO A 233 -5.74 -8.04 12.49
CA PRO A 233 -6.98 -8.81 12.55
C PRO A 233 -6.92 -10.13 11.78
N ARG A 234 -6.20 -10.15 10.65
CA ARG A 234 -6.03 -11.34 9.81
C ARG A 234 -5.17 -12.40 10.50
N LEU A 235 -4.09 -11.97 11.17
CA LEU A 235 -3.21 -12.85 11.94
C LEU A 235 -3.88 -13.39 13.21
N PHE A 236 -4.80 -12.62 13.81
CA PHE A 236 -5.62 -13.13 14.91
C PHE A 236 -6.65 -14.14 14.41
N TYR A 237 -7.34 -13.85 13.32
CA TYR A 237 -8.32 -14.76 12.74
C TYR A 237 -7.68 -16.10 12.30
N GLU A 238 -6.51 -16.04 11.71
CA GLU A 238 -5.74 -17.22 11.26
C GLU A 238 -5.53 -18.25 12.37
N LYS A 239 -5.30 -17.80 13.61
CA LYS A 239 -5.05 -18.70 14.76
C LYS A 239 -6.28 -19.47 15.25
N ILE A 240 -7.48 -18.97 14.96
CA ILE A 240 -8.73 -19.49 15.54
C ILE A 240 -9.81 -19.80 14.50
N GLY A 241 -9.65 -19.32 13.27
CA GLY A 241 -10.56 -19.55 12.14
C GLY A 241 -10.00 -20.53 11.12
N SER A 242 -10.69 -20.65 9.96
CA SER A 242 -10.24 -21.48 8.85
C SER A 242 -9.42 -20.68 7.84
N TYR A 243 -8.44 -21.32 7.20
CA TYR A 243 -7.67 -20.71 6.10
C TYR A 243 -8.56 -20.43 4.88
N GLU A 244 -9.55 -21.29 4.64
CA GLU A 244 -10.51 -21.14 3.56
C GLU A 244 -11.34 -19.85 3.69
N ASP A 245 -11.88 -19.60 4.88
CA ASP A 245 -12.68 -18.39 5.14
C ASP A 245 -11.82 -17.13 5.09
N LEU A 246 -10.61 -17.19 5.65
CA LEU A 246 -9.64 -16.10 5.58
C LEU A 246 -9.30 -15.78 4.13
N GLY A 247 -9.03 -16.80 3.30
CA GLY A 247 -8.70 -16.66 1.89
C GLY A 247 -9.83 -16.02 1.08
N ILE A 248 -11.07 -16.48 1.30
CA ILE A 248 -12.25 -15.90 0.65
C ILE A 248 -12.44 -14.45 1.08
N TYR A 249 -12.38 -14.16 2.38
CA TYR A 249 -12.53 -12.81 2.91
C TYR A 249 -11.49 -11.85 2.34
N VAL A 250 -10.20 -12.22 2.36
CA VAL A 250 -9.13 -11.36 1.86
C VAL A 250 -9.26 -11.14 0.35
N SER A 251 -9.66 -12.16 -0.41
CA SER A 251 -9.92 -12.03 -1.85
C SER A 251 -11.05 -11.06 -2.13
N ILE A 252 -12.17 -11.18 -1.43
CA ILE A 252 -13.30 -10.25 -1.52
C ILE A 252 -12.88 -8.83 -1.11
N TYR A 253 -12.11 -8.70 -0.03
CA TYR A 253 -11.61 -7.41 0.47
C TYR A 253 -10.73 -6.67 -0.55
N THR A 254 -10.10 -7.37 -1.49
CA THR A 254 -9.31 -6.71 -2.55
C THR A 254 -10.15 -5.79 -3.43
N MET A 255 -11.47 -5.99 -3.53
CA MET A 255 -12.38 -5.06 -4.22
C MET A 255 -12.45 -3.70 -3.52
N VAL A 256 -12.32 -3.68 -2.20
CA VAL A 256 -12.30 -2.44 -1.40
C VAL A 256 -11.06 -1.60 -1.73
N VAL A 257 -9.96 -2.22 -2.13
CA VAL A 257 -8.72 -1.51 -2.53
C VAL A 257 -8.97 -0.60 -3.74
N PHE A 258 -9.85 -0.98 -4.69
CA PHE A 258 -10.21 -0.08 -5.80
C PHE A 258 -10.93 1.16 -5.32
N LEU A 259 -11.88 1.02 -4.40
CA LEU A 259 -12.54 2.17 -3.77
C LEU A 259 -11.52 3.08 -3.09
N GLN A 260 -10.58 2.50 -2.35
CA GLN A 260 -9.50 3.23 -1.68
C GLN A 260 -8.60 3.98 -2.68
N LEU A 261 -8.29 3.40 -3.84
CA LEU A 261 -7.52 4.07 -4.89
C LEU A 261 -8.24 5.31 -5.41
N VAL A 262 -9.56 5.23 -5.65
CA VAL A 262 -10.37 6.38 -6.10
C VAL A 262 -10.39 7.47 -5.05
N ILE A 263 -10.59 7.12 -3.77
CA ILE A 263 -10.58 8.09 -2.66
C ILE A 263 -9.19 8.72 -2.51
N ASN A 264 -8.12 7.97 -2.70
CA ASN A 264 -6.74 8.49 -2.66
C ASN A 264 -6.48 9.52 -3.77
N ILE A 265 -6.98 9.27 -4.98
CA ILE A 265 -6.88 10.25 -6.07
C ILE A 265 -7.54 11.56 -5.64
N LEU A 266 -8.72 11.49 -4.99
CA LEU A 266 -9.39 12.66 -4.46
C LEU A 266 -8.54 13.39 -3.41
N ILE A 267 -7.96 12.67 -2.44
CA ILE A 267 -7.09 13.23 -1.40
C ILE A 267 -5.88 13.94 -2.02
N TYR A 268 -5.16 13.28 -2.93
CA TYR A 268 -3.97 13.87 -3.55
C TYR A 268 -4.28 15.03 -4.47
N THR A 269 -5.46 15.05 -5.10
CA THR A 269 -5.91 16.20 -5.92
C THR A 269 -6.11 17.44 -5.07
N PHE A 270 -6.68 17.30 -3.87
CA PHE A 270 -6.96 18.44 -2.99
C PHE A 270 -5.81 18.79 -2.04
N ALA A 271 -4.81 17.91 -1.85
CA ALA A 271 -3.68 18.16 -0.95
C ALA A 271 -2.93 19.49 -1.23
N PRO A 272 -2.61 19.87 -2.47
CA PRO A 272 -1.95 21.14 -2.76
C PRO A 272 -2.82 22.36 -2.41
N TYR A 273 -4.14 22.28 -2.65
CA TYR A 273 -5.08 23.35 -2.32
C TYR A 273 -5.21 23.51 -0.80
N MET A 274 -5.26 22.41 -0.06
CA MET A 274 -5.22 22.43 1.41
C MET A 274 -3.93 23.05 1.92
N ALA A 275 -2.78 22.67 1.35
CA ALA A 275 -1.49 23.20 1.76
C ALA A 275 -1.39 24.71 1.49
N LYS A 276 -1.84 25.19 0.33
CA LYS A 276 -1.88 26.60 -0.04
C LYS A 276 -2.79 27.40 0.91
N ALA A 277 -4.02 26.95 1.11
CA ALA A 277 -4.98 27.63 2.01
C ALA A 277 -4.46 27.73 3.45
N TYR A 278 -3.73 26.70 3.92
CA TYR A 278 -3.09 26.74 5.23
C TYR A 278 -1.93 27.76 5.30
N GLN A 279 -1.06 27.83 4.29
CA GLN A 279 0.05 28.80 4.20
C GLN A 279 -0.47 30.25 4.12
N GLU A 280 -1.54 30.48 3.39
CA GLU A 280 -2.19 31.78 3.23
C GLU A 280 -3.09 32.14 4.43
N LYS A 281 -3.17 31.27 5.46
CA LYS A 281 -4.00 31.40 6.67
C LYS A 281 -5.51 31.48 6.39
N GLU A 282 -5.96 31.01 5.24
CA GLU A 282 -7.36 30.94 4.83
C GLU A 282 -8.05 29.70 5.44
N MET A 283 -8.26 29.71 6.75
CA MET A 283 -8.78 28.54 7.47
C MET A 283 -10.21 28.13 7.06
N LYS A 284 -11.00 29.04 6.48
CA LYS A 284 -12.33 28.70 5.93
C LYS A 284 -12.21 27.82 4.71
N GLU A 285 -11.35 28.18 3.76
CA GLU A 285 -11.10 27.40 2.55
C GLU A 285 -10.40 26.06 2.89
N PHE A 286 -9.44 26.08 3.82
CA PHE A 286 -8.80 24.85 4.30
C PHE A 286 -9.83 23.82 4.82
N LYS A 287 -10.75 24.26 5.70
CA LYS A 287 -11.83 23.40 6.22
C LYS A 287 -12.81 22.95 5.13
N LYS A 288 -13.11 23.82 4.17
CA LYS A 288 -14.00 23.49 3.04
C LYS A 288 -13.41 22.38 2.16
N TYR A 289 -12.11 22.43 1.84
CA TYR A 289 -11.44 21.35 1.09
C TYR A 289 -11.44 20.04 1.86
N ILE A 290 -11.16 20.05 3.17
CA ILE A 290 -11.25 18.87 4.02
C ILE A 290 -12.67 18.29 3.97
N LEU A 291 -13.68 19.10 4.19
CA LEU A 291 -15.08 18.68 4.16
C LEU A 291 -15.47 18.09 2.80
N PHE A 292 -15.03 18.72 1.71
CA PHE A 292 -15.28 18.22 0.36
C PHE A 292 -14.68 16.80 0.16
N VAL A 293 -13.44 16.56 0.60
CA VAL A 293 -12.80 15.25 0.51
C VAL A 293 -13.51 14.22 1.38
N VAL A 294 -13.91 14.59 2.60
CA VAL A 294 -14.65 13.69 3.51
C VAL A 294 -16.01 13.32 2.90
N LEU A 295 -16.78 14.30 2.42
CA LEU A 295 -18.07 14.05 1.79
C LEU A 295 -17.93 13.23 0.51
N GLY A 296 -16.88 13.48 -0.28
CA GLY A 296 -16.55 12.69 -1.46
C GLY A 296 -16.23 11.22 -1.10
N ALA A 297 -15.41 10.99 -0.07
CA ALA A 297 -15.08 9.65 0.39
C ALA A 297 -16.31 8.88 0.91
N VAL A 298 -17.15 9.54 1.72
CA VAL A 298 -18.41 8.96 2.22
C VAL A 298 -19.38 8.71 1.07
N GLY A 299 -19.53 9.66 0.14
CA GLY A 299 -20.41 9.51 -1.03
C GLY A 299 -19.98 8.36 -1.94
N LEU A 300 -18.68 8.19 -2.19
CA LEU A 300 -18.13 7.04 -2.93
C LEU A 300 -18.39 5.73 -2.18
N GLY A 301 -18.25 5.72 -0.85
CA GLY A 301 -18.58 4.56 -0.02
C GLY A 301 -20.05 4.17 -0.13
N LEU A 302 -20.96 5.13 0.01
CA LEU A 302 -22.41 4.90 -0.13
C LEU A 302 -22.78 4.42 -1.54
N LEU A 303 -22.17 4.97 -2.58
CA LEU A 303 -22.35 4.51 -3.95
C LEU A 303 -21.89 3.05 -4.10
N ALA A 304 -20.75 2.69 -3.53
CA ALA A 304 -20.23 1.32 -3.56
C ALA A 304 -21.17 0.35 -2.81
N GLU A 305 -21.74 0.76 -1.64
CA GLU A 305 -22.73 -0.04 -0.91
C GLU A 305 -23.99 -0.30 -1.75
N ILE A 306 -24.51 0.74 -2.43
CA ILE A 306 -25.67 0.59 -3.31
C ILE A 306 -25.36 -0.38 -4.46
N LEU A 307 -24.16 -0.28 -5.07
CA LEU A 307 -23.73 -1.19 -6.12
C LEU A 307 -23.63 -2.64 -5.62
N VAL A 308 -23.07 -2.85 -4.42
CA VAL A 308 -23.01 -4.18 -3.80
C VAL A 308 -24.41 -4.73 -3.52
N TYR A 309 -25.33 -3.91 -3.07
CA TYR A 309 -26.73 -4.32 -2.85
C TYR A 309 -27.40 -4.77 -4.15
N LEU A 310 -27.20 -4.04 -5.25
CA LEU A 310 -27.85 -4.31 -6.54
C LEU A 310 -27.23 -5.47 -7.31
N ILE A 311 -25.89 -5.56 -7.35
CA ILE A 311 -25.17 -6.48 -8.23
C ILE A 311 -23.99 -7.19 -7.55
N GLY A 312 -23.90 -7.16 -6.22
CA GLY A 312 -22.76 -7.70 -5.47
C GLY A 312 -22.55 -9.18 -5.70
N GLU A 313 -23.59 -10.01 -5.52
CA GLU A 313 -23.49 -11.45 -5.70
C GLU A 313 -23.11 -11.88 -7.13
N PRO A 314 -23.77 -11.41 -8.21
CA PRO A 314 -23.40 -11.78 -9.57
C PRO A 314 -21.98 -11.32 -9.94
N VAL A 315 -21.58 -10.12 -9.54
CA VAL A 315 -20.22 -9.62 -9.82
C VAL A 315 -19.17 -10.45 -9.09
N MET A 316 -19.36 -10.76 -7.81
CA MET A 316 -18.42 -11.57 -7.04
C MET A 316 -18.37 -13.02 -7.55
N THR A 317 -19.48 -13.57 -8.01
CA THR A 317 -19.53 -14.90 -8.63
C THR A 317 -18.75 -14.93 -9.95
N ILE A 318 -18.89 -13.90 -10.78
CA ILE A 318 -18.14 -13.79 -12.04
C ILE A 318 -16.64 -13.64 -11.79
N ILE A 319 -16.25 -12.81 -10.82
CA ILE A 319 -14.84 -12.52 -10.57
C ILE A 319 -14.15 -13.64 -9.78
N PHE A 320 -14.71 -14.07 -8.66
CA PHE A 320 -14.07 -14.97 -7.70
C PHE A 320 -14.67 -16.39 -7.66
N GLY A 321 -15.77 -16.64 -8.36
CA GLY A 321 -16.46 -17.93 -8.38
C GLY A 321 -17.61 -18.00 -7.38
N ALA A 322 -18.46 -19.04 -7.48
CA ALA A 322 -19.69 -19.19 -6.71
C ALA A 322 -19.47 -19.18 -5.20
N VAL A 323 -18.40 -19.80 -4.70
CA VAL A 323 -18.10 -19.86 -3.25
C VAL A 323 -17.89 -18.46 -2.66
N ALA A 324 -17.20 -17.57 -3.38
CA ALA A 324 -17.04 -16.19 -2.95
C ALA A 324 -18.29 -15.35 -3.24
N GLY A 325 -19.04 -15.67 -4.32
CA GLY A 325 -20.30 -15.01 -4.67
C GLY A 325 -21.30 -15.04 -3.52
N HIS A 326 -21.53 -16.19 -2.93
CA HIS A 326 -22.44 -16.32 -1.78
C HIS A 326 -22.00 -15.58 -0.51
N LYS A 327 -20.72 -15.23 -0.42
CA LYS A 327 -20.14 -14.45 0.69
C LYS A 327 -19.96 -12.95 0.38
N TYR A 328 -20.61 -12.43 -0.66
CA TYR A 328 -20.50 -11.02 -1.08
C TYR A 328 -20.83 -10.02 0.04
N HIS A 329 -21.63 -10.42 1.01
CA HIS A 329 -22.01 -9.61 2.18
C HIS A 329 -20.80 -9.14 3.02
N TYR A 330 -19.63 -9.78 2.90
CA TYR A 330 -18.39 -9.28 3.51
C TYR A 330 -17.94 -7.93 2.95
N LEU A 331 -18.44 -7.54 1.77
CA LEU A 331 -18.14 -6.23 1.18
C LEU A 331 -18.73 -5.07 1.98
N TYR A 332 -19.91 -5.23 2.61
CA TYR A 332 -20.53 -4.12 3.32
C TYR A 332 -19.62 -3.56 4.42
N LEU A 333 -19.22 -4.36 5.39
CA LEU A 333 -18.28 -3.90 6.42
C LEU A 333 -16.86 -3.66 5.84
N GLY A 334 -16.49 -4.35 4.78
CA GLY A 334 -15.27 -4.10 4.02
C GLY A 334 -15.21 -2.67 3.48
N ILE A 335 -16.26 -2.19 2.82
CA ILE A 335 -16.37 -0.83 2.26
C ILE A 335 -16.29 0.20 3.38
N VAL A 336 -17.04 0.03 4.48
CA VAL A 336 -16.97 0.93 5.64
C VAL A 336 -15.54 0.97 6.19
N SER A 337 -14.86 -0.18 6.32
CA SER A 337 -13.46 -0.22 6.77
C SER A 337 -12.51 0.47 5.79
N GLY A 338 -12.77 0.35 4.48
CA GLY A 338 -12.00 1.02 3.43
C GLY A 338 -12.15 2.53 3.45
N VAL A 339 -13.37 3.04 3.64
CA VAL A 339 -13.65 4.48 3.79
C VAL A 339 -12.98 5.02 5.06
N THR A 340 -13.10 4.34 6.19
CA THR A 340 -12.46 4.78 7.45
C THR A 340 -10.93 4.77 7.32
N LEU A 341 -10.33 3.80 6.63
CA LEU A 341 -8.89 3.79 6.34
C LEU A 341 -8.50 4.97 5.43
N ALA A 342 -9.28 5.29 4.41
CA ALA A 342 -9.02 6.45 3.57
C ALA A 342 -9.08 7.78 4.36
N LEU A 343 -9.96 7.88 5.35
CA LEU A 343 -9.99 9.04 6.26
C LEU A 343 -8.72 9.12 7.13
N THR A 344 -8.11 8.00 7.52
CA THR A 344 -6.80 8.03 8.21
C THR A 344 -5.71 8.58 7.29
N TRP A 345 -5.73 8.25 5.99
CA TRP A 345 -4.79 8.82 5.02
C TRP A 345 -4.99 10.32 4.80
N LEU A 346 -6.24 10.80 4.76
CA LEU A 346 -6.53 12.24 4.70
C LEU A 346 -5.94 12.96 5.92
N ILE A 347 -6.15 12.45 7.11
CA ILE A 347 -5.62 13.03 8.36
C ILE A 347 -4.08 12.99 8.37
N SER A 348 -3.50 11.92 7.85
CA SER A 348 -2.05 11.80 7.67
C SER A 348 -1.51 12.92 6.78
N GLN A 349 -2.17 13.22 5.65
CA GLN A 349 -1.81 14.34 4.79
C GLN A 349 -1.95 15.69 5.51
N ILE A 350 -2.99 15.86 6.32
CA ILE A 350 -3.17 17.07 7.13
C ILE A 350 -2.01 17.22 8.12
N PHE A 351 -1.56 16.17 8.81
CA PHE A 351 -0.42 16.24 9.70
C PHE A 351 0.87 16.65 8.98
N VAL A 352 1.09 16.16 7.77
CA VAL A 352 2.23 16.57 6.92
C VAL A 352 2.15 18.06 6.60
N ILE A 353 0.97 18.57 6.20
CA ILE A 353 0.76 20.00 5.91
C ILE A 353 1.01 20.87 7.17
N LEU A 354 0.61 20.38 8.34
CA LEU A 354 0.81 21.06 9.61
C LEU A 354 2.22 20.91 10.19
N GLY A 355 3.09 20.05 9.61
CA GLY A 355 4.42 19.74 10.13
C GLY A 355 4.42 18.97 11.46
N LYS A 356 3.35 18.22 11.77
CA LYS A 356 3.15 17.53 13.08
C LYS A 356 3.34 16.00 13.00
N ASN A 357 4.43 15.56 12.42
CA ASN A 357 4.70 14.14 12.19
C ASN A 357 4.76 13.30 13.48
N ASN A 358 5.21 13.87 14.61
CA ASN A 358 5.25 13.17 15.90
C ASN A 358 3.83 12.86 16.42
N SER A 359 2.88 13.79 16.26
CA SER A 359 1.49 13.57 16.65
C SER A 359 0.83 12.46 15.79
N GLN A 360 1.18 12.40 14.52
CA GLN A 360 0.77 11.35 13.61
C GLN A 360 1.23 9.97 14.11
N LEU A 361 2.49 9.87 14.51
CA LEU A 361 3.07 8.62 15.01
C LEU A 361 2.38 8.14 16.30
N VAL A 362 2.15 9.05 17.24
CA VAL A 362 1.43 8.72 18.49
C VAL A 362 0.01 8.25 18.22
N SER A 363 -0.72 8.90 17.31
CA SER A 363 -2.06 8.44 16.90
C SER A 363 -2.04 7.05 16.26
N ALA A 364 -1.00 6.74 15.48
CA ALA A 364 -0.83 5.41 14.87
C ALA A 364 -0.57 4.33 15.95
N VAL A 365 0.26 4.63 16.94
CA VAL A 365 0.50 3.72 18.08
C VAL A 365 -0.79 3.43 18.84
N ILE A 366 -1.57 4.47 19.18
CA ILE A 366 -2.87 4.31 19.84
C ILE A 366 -3.78 3.42 19.01
N SER A 367 -3.85 3.65 17.70
CA SER A 367 -4.69 2.86 16.78
C SER A 367 -4.27 1.39 16.73
N VAL A 368 -2.97 1.09 16.72
CA VAL A 368 -2.46 -0.30 16.78
C VAL A 368 -2.83 -0.98 18.09
N ILE A 369 -2.67 -0.28 19.22
CA ILE A 369 -3.06 -0.83 20.54
C ILE A 369 -4.55 -1.16 20.55
N VAL A 370 -5.41 -0.25 20.08
CA VAL A 370 -6.85 -0.48 19.97
C VAL A 370 -7.13 -1.65 19.01
N CYS A 371 -6.41 -1.75 17.88
CA CYS A 371 -6.54 -2.87 16.94
C CYS A 371 -6.25 -4.21 17.61
N ILE A 372 -5.17 -4.30 18.38
CA ILE A 372 -4.80 -5.52 19.11
C ILE A 372 -5.90 -5.88 20.13
N VAL A 373 -6.32 -4.92 20.95
CA VAL A 373 -7.35 -5.16 21.98
C VAL A 373 -8.67 -5.62 21.37
N VAL A 374 -9.15 -4.92 20.33
CA VAL A 374 -10.39 -5.29 19.65
C VAL A 374 -10.28 -6.65 18.97
N SER A 375 -9.13 -6.93 18.34
CA SER A 375 -8.90 -8.24 17.70
C SER A 375 -8.91 -9.37 18.72
N LEU A 376 -8.27 -9.19 19.88
CA LEU A 376 -8.24 -10.18 20.98
C LEU A 376 -9.63 -10.45 21.57
N VAL A 377 -10.45 -9.42 21.73
CA VAL A 377 -11.74 -9.52 22.42
C VAL A 377 -12.86 -9.96 21.48
N TYR A 378 -12.81 -9.51 20.22
CA TYR A 378 -13.98 -9.58 19.33
C TYR A 378 -13.86 -10.62 18.22
N ILE A 379 -12.65 -11.01 17.79
CA ILE A 379 -12.48 -12.02 16.74
C ILE A 379 -12.63 -13.42 17.38
N ASP A 380 -13.62 -14.20 16.91
CA ASP A 380 -13.94 -15.53 17.45
C ASP A 380 -13.75 -16.68 16.45
N GLY A 381 -13.19 -16.41 15.28
CA GLY A 381 -12.95 -17.41 14.22
C GLY A 381 -14.18 -17.90 13.47
N LYS A 382 -15.39 -17.42 13.81
CA LYS A 382 -16.66 -17.84 13.18
C LYS A 382 -17.11 -16.90 12.06
N ASP A 383 -16.90 -15.59 12.24
CA ASP A 383 -17.33 -14.56 11.29
C ASP A 383 -16.16 -13.65 10.88
N CYS A 384 -15.81 -13.69 9.59
CA CYS A 384 -14.77 -12.85 9.01
C CYS A 384 -15.09 -11.35 9.07
N ASN A 385 -16.37 -10.95 9.14
CA ASN A 385 -16.77 -9.55 9.29
C ASN A 385 -16.17 -8.88 10.53
N ARG A 386 -15.85 -9.65 11.56
CA ARG A 386 -15.24 -9.14 12.78
C ARG A 386 -13.85 -8.56 12.55
N MET A 387 -13.13 -9.03 11.51
CA MET A 387 -11.88 -8.39 11.07
C MET A 387 -12.13 -6.97 10.53
N SER A 388 -13.18 -6.78 9.73
CA SER A 388 -13.58 -5.45 9.25
C SER A 388 -13.96 -4.52 10.39
N ILE A 389 -14.68 -5.01 11.40
CA ILE A 389 -15.05 -4.23 12.59
C ILE A 389 -13.79 -3.81 13.37
N ALA A 390 -12.84 -4.70 13.57
CA ALA A 390 -11.58 -4.37 14.22
C ALA A 390 -10.82 -3.26 13.47
N LEU A 391 -10.80 -3.32 12.13
CA LEU A 391 -10.23 -2.25 11.27
C LEU A 391 -10.99 -0.93 11.44
N ILE A 392 -12.31 -0.94 11.40
CA ILE A 392 -13.15 0.26 11.54
C ILE A 392 -12.88 0.94 12.87
N VAL A 393 -12.93 0.19 13.99
CA VAL A 393 -12.69 0.74 15.34
C VAL A 393 -11.28 1.31 15.46
N SER A 394 -10.28 0.62 14.92
CA SER A 394 -8.89 1.09 14.90
C SER A 394 -8.73 2.38 14.11
N ASN A 395 -9.29 2.46 12.91
CA ASN A 395 -9.24 3.66 12.07
C ASN A 395 -9.96 4.84 12.73
N ILE A 396 -11.13 4.60 13.34
CA ILE A 396 -11.86 5.63 14.10
C ILE A 396 -11.02 6.11 15.28
N SER A 397 -10.34 5.21 16.00
CA SER A 397 -9.46 5.60 17.11
C SER A 397 -8.29 6.48 16.64
N PHE A 398 -7.73 6.20 15.45
CA PHE A 398 -6.73 7.08 14.83
C PHE A 398 -7.31 8.48 14.54
N VAL A 399 -8.51 8.56 13.96
CA VAL A 399 -9.17 9.82 13.67
C VAL A 399 -9.42 10.63 14.94
N ILE A 400 -9.98 10.01 15.97
CA ILE A 400 -10.30 10.67 17.26
C ILE A 400 -9.03 11.16 17.96
N SER A 401 -8.01 10.29 18.11
CA SER A 401 -6.74 10.67 18.77
C SER A 401 -6.04 11.79 18.00
N SER A 402 -6.07 11.76 16.67
CA SER A 402 -5.50 12.81 15.82
C SER A 402 -6.22 14.15 16.00
N CYS A 403 -7.55 14.15 16.06
CA CYS A 403 -8.33 15.36 16.30
C CYS A 403 -8.05 15.98 17.68
N LEU A 404 -7.91 15.14 18.72
CA LEU A 404 -7.55 15.60 20.05
C LEU A 404 -6.15 16.23 20.09
N MET A 405 -5.16 15.63 19.44
CA MET A 405 -3.81 16.17 19.35
C MET A 405 -3.72 17.47 18.56
N MET A 406 -4.52 17.60 17.50
CA MET A 406 -4.61 18.85 16.75
C MET A 406 -5.25 19.98 17.59
N LYS A 407 -6.23 19.67 18.44
CA LYS A 407 -6.88 20.64 19.32
C LYS A 407 -5.94 21.15 20.43
N ASN A 408 -5.22 20.25 21.11
CA ASN A 408 -4.30 20.61 22.19
C ASN A 408 -3.13 21.47 21.73
N SER A 409 -2.76 21.40 20.44
CA SER A 409 -1.70 22.26 19.88
C SER A 409 -2.17 23.69 19.55
N ARG A 410 -3.49 23.99 19.57
CA ARG A 410 -4.04 25.34 19.36
C ARG A 410 -3.95 26.22 20.61
N SER A 411 -3.70 25.63 21.79
CA SER A 411 -3.50 26.38 23.04
C SER A 411 -2.10 27.00 23.15
N VAL A 412 -1.23 26.81 22.15
CA VAL A 412 0.16 27.34 22.12
C VAL A 412 0.35 28.37 20.97
N ILE A 413 -0.72 28.71 20.22
CA ILE A 413 -0.79 29.81 19.26
C ILE A 413 -1.96 30.70 19.69
#